data_a47b074aa8ea2c5e312b0b76dc82d437
#
_entry.id   a47b074aa8ea2c5e312b0b76dc82d437
#
_cell.length_a   1.000
_cell.length_b   1.000
_cell.length_c   1.000
_cell.angle_alpha   90.00
_cell.angle_beta   90.00
_cell.angle_gamma   90.00
#
_symmetry.space_group_name_H-M   'P 1'
#
loop_
_entity.id
_entity.type
_entity.pdbx_description
1 polymer ?
#
loop_
_entity_poly.entity_id
_entity_poly.type
_entity_poly.pdbx_seq_one_letter_code
_entity_poly.pdbx_strand_id
1 'polypeptide(L)'
;WLEAVLRCEPDVVTISLGLNDAAFLPSQRELVEQAIDHDLTFISTRLRGAPVIIAPYFPSLEVGPRFQAIHHLVHEKATSLGLTSTDALSTAINGDEDRLAIDQIHPDDAGHARMARAMISFYAEFLPGS
;
A
#
# COMPACT_ATOMS: atom_id res chain seq x y z
N TRP A 1 7.17 9.31 12.29
CA TRP A 1 7.64 7.97 11.86
C TRP A 1 8.62 8.06 10.67
N LEU A 2 8.39 8.93 9.69
CA LEU A 2 9.23 9.03 8.48
C LEU A 2 10.68 9.41 8.80
N GLU A 3 10.92 10.30 9.76
CA GLU A 3 12.25 10.65 10.21
C GLU A 3 13.02 9.42 10.79
N ALA A 4 12.32 8.47 11.37
CA ALA A 4 12.93 7.22 11.82
C ALA A 4 13.32 6.33 10.62
N VAL A 5 12.48 6.25 9.60
CA VAL A 5 12.78 5.52 8.35
C VAL A 5 14.01 6.13 7.66
N LEU A 6 14.08 7.46 7.54
CA LEU A 6 15.23 8.15 6.93
C LEU A 6 16.55 7.84 7.64
N ARG A 7 16.54 7.73 8.98
CA ARG A 7 17.74 7.38 9.74
C ARG A 7 18.22 5.94 9.56
N CYS A 8 17.35 5.05 9.05
CA CYS A 8 17.74 3.67 8.75
C CYS A 8 18.51 3.53 7.44
N GLU A 9 18.58 4.59 6.61
CA GLU A 9 19.21 4.57 5.28
C GLU A 9 18.74 3.37 4.44
N PRO A 10 17.42 3.21 4.21
CA PRO A 10 16.87 2.01 3.59
C PRO A 10 17.25 1.90 2.12
N ASP A 11 17.53 0.67 1.65
CA ASP A 11 17.73 0.38 0.23
C ASP A 11 16.41 0.38 -0.56
N VAL A 12 15.30 0.01 0.08
CA VAL A 12 13.94 0.00 -0.47
C VAL A 12 12.94 0.35 0.64
N VAL A 13 11.92 1.11 0.31
CA VAL A 13 10.81 1.43 1.23
C VAL A 13 9.50 0.91 0.66
N THR A 14 8.78 0.10 1.42
CA THR A 14 7.41 -0.29 1.08
C THR A 14 6.43 0.38 2.04
N ILE A 15 5.38 0.94 1.48
CA ILE A 15 4.35 1.67 2.21
C ILE A 15 2.98 1.07 1.91
N SER A 16 2.30 0.61 2.96
CA SER A 16 0.91 0.15 2.88
C SER A 16 0.02 1.11 3.65
N LEU A 17 -0.82 1.84 2.94
CA LEU A 17 -1.71 2.89 3.47
C LEU A 17 -3.12 2.72 2.93
N GLY A 18 -4.11 3.33 3.61
CA GLY A 18 -5.44 3.57 3.07
C GLY A 18 -6.54 2.65 3.58
N LEU A 19 -6.22 1.51 4.21
CA LEU A 19 -7.26 0.58 4.69
C LEU A 19 -8.23 1.28 5.67
N ASN A 20 -7.69 1.98 6.65
CA ASN A 20 -8.51 2.68 7.65
C ASN A 20 -9.26 3.89 7.05
N ASP A 21 -8.69 4.51 6.03
CA ASP A 21 -9.29 5.68 5.36
C ASP A 21 -10.57 5.30 4.61
N ALA A 22 -10.72 4.06 4.19
CA ALA A 22 -11.93 3.56 3.57
C ALA A 22 -13.17 3.68 4.46
N ALA A 23 -13.00 3.67 5.79
CA ALA A 23 -14.09 3.88 6.74
C ALA A 23 -14.70 5.29 6.67
N PHE A 24 -13.92 6.29 6.22
CA PHE A 24 -14.36 7.67 6.12
C PHE A 24 -15.07 8.01 4.79
N LEU A 25 -15.08 7.08 3.85
CA LEU A 25 -15.78 7.27 2.57
C LEU A 25 -17.26 6.84 2.65
N PRO A 26 -18.14 7.53 1.91
CA PRO A 26 -17.86 8.72 1.09
C PRO A 26 -17.94 10.04 1.85
N SER A 27 -18.34 10.03 3.12
CA SER A 27 -18.73 11.23 3.90
C SER A 27 -17.61 12.27 4.09
N GLN A 28 -16.36 11.84 4.12
CA GLN A 28 -15.19 12.70 4.31
C GLN A 28 -14.19 12.58 3.14
N ARG A 29 -14.69 12.38 1.93
CA ARG A 29 -13.87 12.12 0.75
C ARG A 29 -12.79 13.18 0.55
N GLU A 30 -13.12 14.45 0.66
CA GLU A 30 -12.17 15.55 0.44
C GLU A 30 -11.00 15.52 1.44
N LEU A 31 -11.28 15.20 2.71
CA LEU A 31 -10.22 15.05 3.72
C LEU A 31 -9.30 13.86 3.42
N VAL A 32 -9.87 12.75 2.96
CA VAL A 32 -9.10 11.57 2.58
C VAL A 32 -8.21 11.87 1.37
N GLU A 33 -8.74 12.53 0.35
CA GLU A 33 -7.98 12.96 -0.83
C GLU A 33 -6.82 13.88 -0.45
N GLN A 34 -7.07 14.89 0.39
CA GLN A 34 -6.03 15.80 0.88
C GLN A 34 -4.95 15.08 1.70
N ALA A 35 -5.34 14.12 2.55
CA ALA A 35 -4.39 13.33 3.34
C ALA A 35 -3.48 12.48 2.44
N ILE A 36 -4.06 11.76 1.47
CA ILE A 36 -3.30 10.96 0.50
C ILE A 36 -2.36 11.85 -0.32
N ASP A 37 -2.85 12.99 -0.81
CA ASP A 37 -2.03 13.95 -1.57
C ASP A 37 -0.85 14.45 -0.74
N HIS A 38 -1.10 14.89 0.48
CA HIS A 38 -0.08 15.39 1.40
C HIS A 38 0.96 14.31 1.70
N ASP A 39 0.52 13.11 2.10
CA ASP A 39 1.42 12.05 2.56
C ASP A 39 2.31 11.53 1.44
N LEU A 40 1.74 11.25 0.26
CA LEU A 40 2.52 10.76 -0.87
C LEU A 40 3.47 11.83 -1.44
N THR A 41 3.06 13.11 -1.45
CA THR A 41 3.93 14.21 -1.82
C THR A 41 5.09 14.35 -0.84
N PHE A 42 4.82 14.26 0.46
CA PHE A 42 5.86 14.32 1.49
C PHE A 42 6.85 13.15 1.37
N ILE A 43 6.33 11.92 1.19
CA ILE A 43 7.14 10.71 0.98
C ILE A 43 8.04 10.86 -0.25
N SER A 44 7.48 11.27 -1.40
CA SER A 44 8.24 11.41 -2.65
C SER A 44 9.36 12.43 -2.56
N THR A 45 9.19 13.48 -1.75
CA THR A 45 10.19 14.52 -1.57
C THR A 45 11.29 14.14 -0.58
N ARG A 46 10.94 13.38 0.47
CA ARG A 46 11.85 13.05 1.56
C ARG A 46 12.63 11.75 1.35
N LEU A 47 12.10 10.81 0.55
CA LEU A 47 12.71 9.49 0.28
C LEU A 47 13.34 9.41 -1.13
N ARG A 48 13.84 10.51 -1.66
CA ARG A 48 14.42 10.56 -3.03
C ARG A 48 15.62 9.64 -3.25
N GLY A 49 16.28 9.20 -2.20
CA GLY A 49 17.48 8.35 -2.25
C GLY A 49 17.20 6.84 -2.30
N ALA A 50 15.96 6.42 -2.05
CA ALA A 50 15.57 5.02 -2.04
C ALA A 50 14.34 4.78 -2.91
N PRO A 51 14.26 3.65 -3.65
CA PRO A 51 13.02 3.24 -4.31
C PRO A 51 11.87 3.12 -3.31
N VAL A 52 10.71 3.68 -3.67
CA VAL A 52 9.50 3.64 -2.86
C VAL A 52 8.42 2.85 -3.60
N ILE A 53 7.91 1.80 -2.96
CA ILE A 53 6.82 0.97 -3.46
C ILE A 53 5.58 1.26 -2.63
N ILE A 54 4.55 1.80 -3.25
CA ILE A 54 3.23 1.99 -2.64
C ILE A 54 2.41 0.74 -2.89
N ALA A 55 2.16 -0.03 -1.83
CA ALA A 55 1.48 -1.32 -1.88
C ALA A 55 0.31 -1.33 -0.88
N PRO A 56 -0.81 -0.65 -1.16
CA PRO A 56 -1.96 -0.66 -0.29
C PRO A 56 -2.55 -2.07 -0.18
N TYR A 57 -3.06 -2.40 1.01
CA TYR A 57 -3.75 -3.65 1.26
C TYR A 57 -5.23 -3.40 1.54
N PHE A 58 -6.07 -4.13 0.81
CA PHE A 58 -7.52 -4.19 1.03
C PHE A 58 -7.95 -5.66 0.96
N PRO A 59 -8.72 -6.17 1.95
CA PRO A 59 -9.04 -7.60 2.03
C PRO A 59 -9.88 -8.11 0.86
N SER A 60 -10.69 -7.24 0.24
CA SER A 60 -11.60 -7.59 -0.86
C SER A 60 -11.69 -6.43 -1.87
N LEU A 61 -10.58 -6.12 -2.53
CA LEU A 61 -10.49 -4.97 -3.44
C LEU A 61 -11.51 -5.05 -4.58
N GLU A 62 -11.73 -6.22 -5.18
CA GLU A 62 -12.61 -6.38 -6.34
C GLU A 62 -14.08 -6.04 -6.07
N VAL A 63 -14.56 -6.27 -4.84
CA VAL A 63 -15.98 -6.10 -4.49
C VAL A 63 -16.26 -4.97 -3.51
N GLY A 64 -15.21 -4.33 -2.99
CA GLY A 64 -15.34 -3.26 -2.01
C GLY A 64 -15.29 -1.86 -2.64
N PRO A 65 -16.41 -1.17 -2.90
CA PRO A 65 -16.38 0.13 -3.60
C PRO A 65 -15.58 1.21 -2.86
N ARG A 66 -15.53 1.14 -1.52
CA ARG A 66 -14.69 2.05 -0.72
C ARG A 66 -13.20 1.72 -0.86
N PHE A 67 -12.86 0.44 -0.90
CA PHE A 67 -11.49 -0.01 -1.13
C PHE A 67 -11.00 0.36 -2.53
N GLN A 68 -11.86 0.15 -3.55
CA GLN A 68 -11.56 0.58 -4.91
C GLN A 68 -11.34 2.09 -5.02
N ALA A 69 -12.16 2.89 -4.34
CA ALA A 69 -12.01 4.34 -4.33
C ALA A 69 -10.68 4.80 -3.73
N ILE A 70 -10.28 4.25 -2.57
CA ILE A 70 -8.98 4.56 -1.96
C ILE A 70 -7.83 4.07 -2.84
N HIS A 71 -7.91 2.83 -3.32
CA HIS A 71 -6.90 2.26 -4.21
C HIS A 71 -6.65 3.15 -5.42
N HIS A 72 -7.72 3.60 -6.06
CA HIS A 72 -7.64 4.50 -7.22
C HIS A 72 -6.94 5.82 -6.89
N LEU A 73 -7.35 6.48 -5.79
CA LEU A 73 -6.73 7.74 -5.34
C LEU A 73 -5.24 7.57 -5.05
N VAL A 74 -4.87 6.52 -4.32
CA VAL A 74 -3.47 6.23 -3.98
C VAL A 74 -2.65 5.93 -5.24
N HIS A 75 -3.19 5.10 -6.13
CA HIS A 75 -2.52 4.72 -7.37
C HIS A 75 -2.30 5.92 -8.32
N GLU A 76 -3.34 6.72 -8.56
CA GLU A 76 -3.23 7.92 -9.40
C GLU A 76 -2.20 8.91 -8.83
N LYS A 77 -2.25 9.16 -7.53
CA LYS A 77 -1.30 10.08 -6.90
C LYS A 77 0.12 9.54 -6.93
N ALA A 78 0.33 8.27 -6.59
CA ALA A 78 1.65 7.63 -6.66
C ALA A 78 2.23 7.73 -8.07
N THR A 79 1.44 7.41 -9.09
CA THR A 79 1.84 7.49 -10.50
C THR A 79 2.21 8.92 -10.90
N SER A 80 1.42 9.92 -10.49
CA SER A 80 1.70 11.33 -10.79
C SER A 80 3.01 11.83 -10.19
N LEU A 81 3.46 11.22 -9.10
CA LEU A 81 4.72 11.52 -8.41
C LEU A 81 5.90 10.65 -8.88
N GLY A 82 5.68 9.75 -9.85
CA GLY A 82 6.70 8.81 -10.33
C GLY A 82 7.07 7.72 -9.32
N LEU A 83 6.18 7.44 -8.35
CA LEU A 83 6.35 6.35 -7.40
C LEU A 83 5.82 5.03 -7.99
N THR A 84 6.45 3.92 -7.66
CA THR A 84 5.94 2.59 -7.99
C THR A 84 4.70 2.29 -7.15
N SER A 85 3.61 1.86 -7.78
CA SER A 85 2.38 1.44 -7.09
C SER A 85 1.95 0.06 -7.55
N THR A 86 1.47 -0.78 -6.62
CA THR A 86 1.03 -2.15 -6.91
C THR A 86 -0.15 -2.55 -6.03
N ASP A 87 -1.03 -3.38 -6.56
CA ASP A 87 -2.14 -4.01 -5.85
C ASP A 87 -1.82 -5.45 -5.39
N ALA A 88 -0.55 -5.86 -5.52
CA ALA A 88 -0.11 -7.24 -5.26
C ALA A 88 -0.54 -7.78 -3.88
N LEU A 89 -0.53 -6.94 -2.84
CA LEU A 89 -0.98 -7.35 -1.50
C LEU A 89 -2.47 -7.65 -1.47
N SER A 90 -3.30 -6.78 -2.07
CA SER A 90 -4.75 -6.96 -2.14
C SER A 90 -5.13 -8.15 -3.01
N THR A 91 -4.51 -8.26 -4.18
CA THR A 91 -4.75 -9.36 -5.13
C THR A 91 -4.36 -10.72 -4.56
N ALA A 92 -3.29 -10.77 -3.74
CA ALA A 92 -2.88 -12.01 -3.10
C ALA A 92 -3.95 -12.59 -2.16
N ILE A 93 -4.78 -11.77 -1.55
CA ILE A 93 -5.86 -12.18 -0.64
C ILE A 93 -7.19 -12.23 -1.38
N ASN A 94 -7.60 -11.13 -1.99
CA ASN A 94 -8.78 -10.95 -2.83
C ASN A 94 -10.08 -11.60 -2.29
N GLY A 95 -10.37 -11.36 -1.00
CA GLY A 95 -11.58 -11.88 -0.35
C GLY A 95 -11.55 -13.37 0.02
N ASP A 96 -10.39 -14.02 -0.03
CA ASP A 96 -10.22 -15.41 0.42
C ASP A 96 -10.31 -15.48 1.96
N GLU A 97 -11.50 -15.81 2.46
CA GLU A 97 -11.81 -15.87 3.90
C GLU A 97 -10.90 -16.86 4.66
N ASP A 98 -10.41 -17.91 3.97
CA ASP A 98 -9.46 -18.88 4.54
C ASP A 98 -8.03 -18.29 4.71
N ARG A 99 -7.83 -17.07 4.33
CA ARG A 99 -6.57 -16.31 4.46
C ARG A 99 -6.70 -15.07 5.33
N LEU A 100 -7.87 -14.88 5.94
CA LEU A 100 -8.14 -13.78 6.84
C LEU A 100 -8.20 -14.27 8.30
N ALA A 101 -7.80 -13.42 9.20
CA ALA A 101 -7.96 -13.63 10.64
C ALA A 101 -9.44 -13.55 11.03
N ILE A 102 -9.76 -13.78 12.30
CA ILE A 102 -11.12 -13.83 12.80
C ILE A 102 -11.93 -12.53 12.58
N ASP A 103 -11.23 -11.40 12.41
CA ASP A 103 -11.85 -10.10 12.12
C ASP A 103 -12.26 -9.91 10.65
N GLN A 104 -11.92 -10.85 9.78
CA GLN A 104 -12.20 -10.83 8.35
C GLN A 104 -11.63 -9.61 7.62
N ILE A 105 -10.61 -8.99 8.19
CA ILE A 105 -9.92 -7.80 7.66
C ILE A 105 -8.43 -8.05 7.52
N HIS A 106 -7.78 -8.47 8.60
CA HIS A 106 -6.34 -8.70 8.59
C HIS A 106 -6.02 -10.11 8.07
N PRO A 107 -4.91 -10.26 7.31
CA PRO A 107 -4.45 -11.59 6.89
C PRO A 107 -4.07 -12.45 8.09
N ASP A 108 -4.34 -13.76 8.01
CA ASP A 108 -3.76 -14.75 8.90
C ASP A 108 -2.29 -15.05 8.52
N ASP A 109 -1.63 -15.97 9.21
CA ASP A 109 -0.23 -16.32 8.93
C ASP A 109 -0.04 -16.83 7.49
N ALA A 110 -0.98 -17.61 6.97
CA ALA A 110 -0.92 -18.11 5.60
C ALA A 110 -1.20 -17.00 4.58
N GLY A 111 -2.09 -16.07 4.90
CA GLY A 111 -2.35 -14.85 4.15
C GLY A 111 -1.11 -13.96 4.06
N HIS A 112 -0.44 -13.71 5.19
CA HIS A 112 0.83 -12.98 5.21
C HIS A 112 1.91 -13.65 4.36
N ALA A 113 2.05 -14.97 4.44
CA ALA A 113 3.00 -15.72 3.61
C ALA A 113 2.67 -15.61 2.12
N ARG A 114 1.39 -15.53 1.76
CA ARG A 114 0.93 -15.35 0.37
C ARG A 114 1.25 -13.94 -0.13
N MET A 115 0.99 -12.91 0.68
CA MET A 115 1.33 -11.53 0.38
C MET A 115 2.85 -11.34 0.21
N ALA A 116 3.66 -11.94 1.09
CA ALA A 116 5.11 -11.89 0.98
C ALA A 116 5.60 -12.48 -0.36
N ARG A 117 5.07 -13.63 -0.78
CA ARG A 117 5.40 -14.22 -2.09
C ARG A 117 5.03 -13.32 -3.26
N ALA A 118 3.88 -12.65 -3.19
CA ALA A 118 3.45 -11.72 -4.24
C ALA A 118 4.38 -10.51 -4.39
N MET A 119 5.03 -10.08 -3.30
CA MET A 119 5.95 -8.94 -3.30
C MET A 119 7.39 -9.28 -3.72
N ILE A 120 7.78 -10.55 -3.75
CA ILE A 120 9.18 -10.95 -4.07
C ILE A 120 9.63 -10.41 -5.43
N SER A 121 8.77 -10.46 -6.45
CA SER A 121 9.11 -9.99 -7.79
C SER A 121 9.39 -8.48 -7.83
N PHE A 122 8.68 -7.70 -7.02
CA PHE A 122 8.92 -6.25 -6.93
C PHE A 122 10.24 -5.95 -6.23
N TYR A 123 10.55 -6.66 -5.16
CA TYR A 123 11.82 -6.44 -4.46
C TYR A 123 13.03 -6.84 -5.31
N ALA A 124 12.90 -7.88 -6.11
CA ALA A 124 13.98 -8.34 -6.99
C ALA A 124 14.44 -7.25 -7.98
N GLU A 125 13.56 -6.35 -8.39
CA GLU A 125 13.90 -5.25 -9.29
C GLU A 125 14.78 -4.18 -8.65
N PHE A 126 14.77 -4.08 -7.31
CA PHE A 126 15.43 -3.00 -6.57
C PHE A 126 16.63 -3.47 -5.73
N LEU A 127 16.78 -4.77 -5.53
CA LEU A 127 17.86 -5.32 -4.70
C LEU A 127 19.10 -5.64 -5.57
N PRO A 128 20.30 -5.19 -5.18
CA PRO A 128 21.50 -5.46 -5.93
C PRO A 128 21.81 -6.96 -5.95
N GLY A 129 22.03 -7.52 -7.13
CA GLY A 129 22.47 -8.92 -7.32
C GLY A 129 21.34 -9.95 -7.43
N SER A 130 20.11 -9.52 -7.67
CA SER A 130 18.98 -10.39 -8.02
C SER A 130 18.93 -10.72 -9.50
#